data_c15f9364e1f3fc1f1f932a085634e4e2
#
_entry.id   c15f9364e1f3fc1f1f932a085634e4e2
#
_cell.length_a   1.000
_cell.length_b   1.000
_cell.length_c   1.000
_cell.angle_alpha   90.00
_cell.angle_beta   90.00
_cell.angle_gamma   90.00
#
_symmetry.space_group_name_H-M   'P 1'
#
loop_
_entity.id
_entity.type
_entity.pdbx_description
1 polymer ?
#
loop_
_entity_poly.entity_id
_entity_poly.type
_entity_poly.pdbx_seq_one_letter_code
_entity_poly.pdbx_strand_id
1 'polypeptide(L)' 'MAQVQVARVTQAIAESPVSFEDALRVGFERASKTLRGITGLRILEERASVKDNKIATYRVRFEVIFLLEA' A
#
# COMPACT_ATOMS: atom_id res chain seq x y z
N MET A 1 5.61 -32.42 0.70
CA MET A 1 5.36 -31.96 2.08
C MET A 1 5.02 -30.48 2.04
N ALA A 2 3.92 -30.09 2.66
CA ALA A 2 3.53 -28.68 2.66
C ALA A 2 4.42 -27.88 3.61
N GLN A 3 4.80 -26.71 3.17
CA GLN A 3 5.54 -25.78 4.02
C GLN A 3 4.56 -24.88 4.75
N VAL A 4 4.82 -24.68 6.04
CA VAL A 4 4.05 -23.72 6.82
C VAL A 4 4.76 -22.36 6.71
N GLN A 5 4.00 -21.37 6.28
CA GLN A 5 4.51 -20.01 6.17
C GLN A 5 3.68 -19.10 7.04
N VAL A 6 4.34 -18.13 7.64
CA VAL A 6 3.67 -17.11 8.42
C VAL A 6 3.90 -15.76 7.73
N ALA A 7 2.82 -15.09 7.45
CA ALA A 7 2.88 -13.75 6.86
C ALA A 7 2.41 -12.73 7.88
N ARG A 8 2.88 -11.54 7.70
CA ARG A 8 2.48 -10.41 8.52
C ARG A 8 1.87 -9.34 7.64
N VAL A 9 0.98 -8.56 8.22
CA VAL A 9 0.31 -7.48 7.51
C VAL A 9 0.52 -6.19 8.25
N THR A 10 0.89 -5.14 7.53
CA THR A 10 0.92 -3.80 8.09
C THR A 10 0.10 -2.89 7.17
N GLN A 11 -0.50 -1.87 7.74
CA GLN A 11 -1.30 -0.92 6.96
C GLN A 11 -0.55 0.39 6.79
N ALA A 12 -0.80 1.02 5.65
CA ALA A 12 -0.25 2.33 5.34
C ALA A 12 -1.25 3.13 4.53
N ILE A 13 -1.04 4.43 4.52
CA ILE A 13 -1.81 5.36 3.71
C ILE A 13 -0.83 6.14 2.85
N ALA A 14 -1.11 6.23 1.55
CA ALA A 14 -0.32 7.01 0.63
C ALA A 14 -1.20 7.98 -0.12
N GLU A 15 -0.66 9.12 -0.47
CA GLU A 15 -1.34 10.14 -1.24
C GLU A 15 -0.52 10.53 -2.45
N SER A 16 -1.22 10.89 -3.52
CA SER A 16 -0.60 11.38 -4.74
C SER A 16 -1.51 12.40 -5.40
N PRO A 17 -0.97 13.46 -5.99
CA PRO A 17 -1.77 14.37 -6.80
C PRO A 17 -2.03 13.84 -8.21
N VAL A 18 -1.50 12.67 -8.57
CA VAL A 18 -1.53 12.15 -9.93
C VAL A 18 -2.65 11.13 -10.13
N SER A 19 -2.68 10.07 -9.30
CA SER A 19 -3.67 8.99 -9.47
C SER A 19 -3.64 8.05 -8.27
N PHE A 20 -4.65 7.18 -8.18
CA PHE A 20 -4.66 6.11 -7.16
C PHE A 20 -3.51 5.14 -7.39
N GLU A 21 -3.26 4.80 -8.64
CA GLU A 21 -2.16 3.90 -8.98
C GLU A 21 -0.81 4.49 -8.56
N ASP A 22 -0.62 5.79 -8.80
CA ASP A 22 0.61 6.46 -8.39
C ASP A 22 0.75 6.48 -6.86
N ALA A 23 -0.35 6.73 -6.15
CA ALA A 23 -0.34 6.71 -4.69
C ALA A 23 0.10 5.33 -4.17
N LEU A 24 -0.44 4.26 -4.74
CA LEU A 24 -0.07 2.91 -4.32
C LEU A 24 1.39 2.63 -4.62
N ARG A 25 1.87 3.03 -5.80
CA ARG A 25 3.27 2.82 -6.19
C ARG A 25 4.22 3.54 -5.23
N VAL A 26 3.92 4.79 -4.91
CA VAL A 26 4.74 5.57 -3.97
C VAL A 26 4.74 4.92 -2.59
N GLY A 27 3.57 4.48 -2.14
CA GLY A 27 3.44 3.81 -0.85
C GLY A 27 4.23 2.51 -0.80
N PHE A 28 4.17 1.71 -1.87
CA PHE A 28 4.93 0.48 -1.95
C PHE A 28 6.44 0.75 -1.95
N GLU A 29 6.89 1.72 -2.73
CA GLU A 29 8.32 2.06 -2.77
C GLU A 29 8.83 2.45 -1.38
N ARG A 30 8.05 3.22 -0.64
CA ARG A 30 8.44 3.62 0.71
C ARG A 30 8.47 2.41 1.65
N ALA A 31 7.46 1.56 1.58
CA ALA A 31 7.39 0.37 2.43
C ALA A 31 8.54 -0.59 2.15
N SER A 32 8.93 -0.72 0.89
CA SER A 32 9.99 -1.65 0.49
C SER A 32 11.37 -1.25 1.02
N LYS A 33 11.53 -0.02 1.48
CA LYS A 33 12.80 0.41 2.08
C LYS A 33 13.02 -0.19 3.46
N THR A 34 11.96 -0.52 4.17
CA THR A 34 12.07 -1.00 5.55
C THR A 34 11.57 -2.44 5.74
N LEU A 35 10.70 -2.92 4.84
CA LEU A 35 10.15 -4.25 4.94
C LEU A 35 10.83 -5.20 3.97
N ARG A 36 11.01 -6.45 4.39
CA ARG A 36 11.58 -7.51 3.56
C ARG A 36 10.53 -8.57 3.30
N GLY A 37 10.65 -9.24 2.16
CA GLY A 37 9.79 -10.36 1.85
C GLY A 37 8.36 -9.98 1.49
N ILE A 38 8.16 -8.80 0.93
CA ILE A 38 6.83 -8.37 0.52
C ILE A 38 6.33 -9.28 -0.60
N THR A 39 5.16 -9.86 -0.40
CA THR A 39 4.57 -10.77 -1.37
C THR A 39 3.25 -10.26 -1.95
N GLY A 40 2.65 -9.26 -1.32
CA GLY A 40 1.38 -8.75 -1.83
C GLY A 40 0.98 -7.43 -1.23
N LEU A 41 0.05 -6.80 -1.91
CA LEU A 41 -0.58 -5.56 -1.46
C LEU A 41 -2.08 -5.77 -1.58
N ARG A 42 -2.82 -5.22 -0.65
CA ARG A 42 -4.28 -5.25 -0.69
C ARG A 42 -4.81 -3.86 -0.46
N ILE A 43 -5.57 -3.36 -1.41
CA ILE A 43 -6.20 -2.05 -1.28
C ILE A 43 -7.43 -2.19 -0.40
N LEU A 44 -7.50 -1.37 0.64
CA LEU A 44 -8.62 -1.35 1.56
C LEU A 44 -9.59 -0.23 1.24
N GLU A 45 -9.08 0.91 0.81
CA GLU A 45 -9.92 2.07 0.53
C GLU A 45 -9.21 3.01 -0.44
N GLU A 46 -9.97 3.56 -1.35
CA GLU A 46 -9.52 4.63 -2.22
C GLU A 46 -10.40 5.84 -1.94
N ARG A 47 -9.78 6.99 -1.78
CA ARG A 47 -10.50 8.22 -1.48
C ARG A 47 -9.82 9.38 -2.19
N ALA A 48 -10.60 10.23 -2.83
CA ALA A 48 -10.08 11.43 -3.44
C ALA A 48 -10.54 12.64 -2.63
N SER A 49 -9.67 13.64 -2.51
CA SER A 49 -10.05 14.91 -1.93
C SER A 49 -10.39 15.89 -3.04
N VAL A 50 -11.35 16.76 -2.76
CA VAL A 50 -11.83 17.75 -3.74
C VAL A 50 -11.59 19.13 -3.16
N LYS A 51 -11.05 20.00 -3.97
CA LYS A 51 -10.83 21.40 -3.62
C LYS A 51 -11.17 22.28 -4.82
N ASP A 52 -11.93 23.32 -4.58
CA ASP A 52 -12.35 24.25 -5.64
C ASP A 52 -13.00 23.52 -6.83
N ASN A 53 -13.83 22.52 -6.48
CA ASN A 53 -14.59 21.73 -7.44
C ASN A 53 -13.72 20.89 -8.39
N LYS A 54 -12.51 20.57 -7.95
CA LYS A 54 -11.58 19.71 -8.70
C LYS A 54 -10.97 18.68 -7.77
N ILE A 55 -10.63 17.53 -8.32
CA ILE A 55 -9.92 16.50 -7.55
C ILE A 55 -8.51 17.02 -7.27
N ALA A 56 -8.18 17.11 -6.00
CA ALA A 56 -6.88 17.62 -5.55
C ALA A 56 -5.88 16.52 -5.31
N THR A 57 -6.27 15.48 -4.58
CA THR A 57 -5.38 14.38 -4.27
C THR A 57 -6.11 13.05 -4.31
N TYR A 58 -5.33 12.00 -4.49
CA TYR A 58 -5.79 10.61 -4.47
C TYR A 58 -5.13 9.92 -3.28
N ARG A 59 -5.95 9.32 -2.42
CA ARG A 59 -5.46 8.65 -1.21
C ARG A 59 -5.83 7.19 -1.25
N VAL A 60 -4.85 6.32 -0.96
CA VAL A 60 -5.06 4.88 -0.90
C VAL A 60 -4.66 4.38 0.47
N ARG A 61 -5.58 3.66 1.13
CA ARG A 61 -5.24 2.92 2.34
C ARG A 61 -5.07 1.47 1.94
N PHE A 62 -3.95 0.88 2.30
CA PHE A 62 -3.62 -0.44 1.81
C PHE A 62 -2.86 -1.24 2.85
N GLU A 63 -2.89 -2.55 2.66
CA GLU A 63 -2.10 -3.48 3.47
C GLU A 63 -0.91 -3.96 2.69
N VAL A 64 0.22 -4.08 3.38
CA VAL A 64 1.42 -4.70 2.84
C VAL A 64 1.53 -6.07 3.50
N ILE A 65 1.58 -7.11 2.68
CA ILE A 65 1.67 -8.48 3.13
C ILE A 65 3.11 -8.94 2.91
N PHE A 66 3.75 -9.43 3.97
CA PHE A 66 5.13 -9.86 3.86
C PHE A 66 5.36 -11.11 4.68
N LEU A 67 6.26 -11.96 4.19
CA LEU A 67 6.58 -13.21 4.86
C LEU A 67 7.59 -12.99 5.97
N LEU A 68 7.34 -13.65 7.08
CA LEU A 68 8.32 -13.70 8.16
C LEU A 68 9.31 -14.81 7.86
N GLU A 69 10.59 -14.51 8.06
CA GLU A 69 11.61 -15.52 7.91
C GLU A 69 11.61 -16.43 9.12
N ALA A 70 11.88 -17.70 8.83
CA ALA A 70 11.95 -18.70 9.88
C ALA A 70 13.19 -18.51 10.76
#